data_69b0bc3d45be79718886c805e2792594
#
_entry.id   69b0bc3d45be79718886c805e2792594
#
_cell.length_a   1.000
_cell.length_b   1.000
_cell.length_c   1.000
_cell.angle_alpha   90.00
_cell.angle_beta   90.00
_cell.angle_gamma   90.00
#
_symmetry.space_group_name_H-M   'P 1'
#
loop_
_entity.id
_entity.type
_entity.pdbx_description
1 polymer ?
#
loop_
_entity_poly.entity_id
_entity_poly.type
_entity_poly.pdbx_seq_one_letter_code
_entity_poly.pdbx_strand_id
1 'polypeptide(L)'
;MIIKFITRQNWSTLLGMAVGFIAHIAAAQSPKLEPVFQDNTYQITGVAVSKSGRVFVNYPYWTDTYRYAVAEVGKDGSAKPYPDEAYNGWREGQSVAPNRWICVQSVHVDAKDRLWVVDAASVKQNGVIGNMHRLVCFNLATNKAEKVYPMQGIVGSDSYLNDIRVDIEREVAYVTESKKGGIVVLDLKSGKARLLLKDDKSVKADPTYKFIIDGRLLKDNLGPVVFESDGIALTPDGNYLYYKPLSDNKLYRIKTEALRNQALSPAALSAQVEDLGRVASTDGMIVDSRGNLYMGDDQTYTLYRLPGASAPGRVTLTKQDLLTDKNQLIWPDSYAINNGYLYLTTSQIQHMARNNGNKSTRKTPYGVWRLKIE
;
A
#
# COMPACT_ATOMS: atom_id res chain seq x y z
N MET A 1 78.07 66.30 -19.70
CA MET A 1 78.07 65.29 -20.74
C MET A 1 77.52 64.00 -20.10
N ILE A 2 76.20 63.79 -20.24
CA ILE A 2 75.46 62.76 -19.54
C ILE A 2 74.86 61.81 -20.59
N ILE A 3 75.26 60.55 -20.52
CA ILE A 3 74.75 59.50 -21.44
C ILE A 3 73.62 58.79 -20.71
N LYS A 4 72.42 58.76 -21.33
CA LYS A 4 71.24 58.03 -20.85
C LYS A 4 71.27 56.59 -21.41
N PHE A 5 71.21 55.59 -20.53
CA PHE A 5 70.92 54.18 -20.88
C PHE A 5 69.41 53.97 -20.90
N ILE A 6 68.94 53.45 -22.01
CA ILE A 6 67.54 52.99 -22.16
C ILE A 6 67.52 51.48 -21.93
N THR A 7 66.82 51.04 -20.91
CA THR A 7 66.54 49.63 -20.66
C THR A 7 65.24 49.27 -21.34
N ARG A 8 65.26 48.22 -22.19
CA ARG A 8 64.09 47.58 -22.79
C ARG A 8 63.46 46.65 -21.79
N GLN A 9 62.20 46.88 -21.51
CA GLN A 9 61.36 45.93 -20.73
C GLN A 9 60.64 44.93 -21.68
N ASN A 10 60.94 43.66 -21.54
CA ASN A 10 60.23 42.58 -22.25
C ASN A 10 58.89 42.29 -21.55
N TRP A 11 57.80 42.46 -22.28
CA TRP A 11 56.48 42.01 -21.86
C TRP A 11 56.24 40.61 -22.41
N SER A 12 56.29 39.60 -21.54
CA SER A 12 55.83 38.24 -21.81
C SER A 12 54.34 38.16 -21.53
N THR A 13 53.55 38.00 -22.59
CA THR A 13 52.11 37.75 -22.54
C THR A 13 51.86 36.31 -22.04
N LEU A 14 51.35 36.18 -20.83
CA LEU A 14 50.79 34.93 -20.32
C LEU A 14 49.37 34.78 -20.88
N LEU A 15 49.20 33.85 -21.84
CA LEU A 15 47.88 33.37 -22.30
C LEU A 15 47.37 32.38 -21.25
N GLY A 16 46.47 32.80 -20.37
CA GLY A 16 45.74 31.94 -19.48
C GLY A 16 44.65 31.18 -20.24
N MET A 17 44.82 29.87 -20.44
CA MET A 17 43.72 28.99 -20.89
C MET A 17 42.72 28.84 -19.74
N ALA A 18 41.57 29.51 -19.83
CA ALA A 18 40.41 29.22 -19.00
C ALA A 18 39.73 27.93 -19.49
N VAL A 19 40.01 26.82 -18.82
CA VAL A 19 39.26 25.58 -19.02
C VAL A 19 37.87 25.75 -18.37
N GLY A 20 36.89 26.10 -19.18
CA GLY A 20 35.50 26.15 -18.75
C GLY A 20 34.98 24.75 -18.42
N PHE A 21 34.80 24.44 -17.14
CA PHE A 21 34.00 23.27 -16.72
C PHE A 21 32.54 23.53 -17.09
N ILE A 22 32.06 22.98 -18.19
CA ILE A 22 30.64 22.90 -18.48
C ILE A 22 30.09 21.79 -17.56
N ALA A 23 29.55 22.17 -16.41
CA ALA A 23 28.75 21.26 -15.61
C ALA A 23 27.50 20.91 -16.42
N HIS A 24 27.46 19.71 -16.96
CA HIS A 24 26.23 19.16 -17.50
C HIS A 24 25.28 18.93 -16.31
N ILE A 25 24.39 19.89 -16.06
CA ILE A 25 23.22 19.68 -15.22
C ILE A 25 22.34 18.73 -16.04
N ALA A 26 22.46 17.42 -15.76
CA ALA A 26 21.49 16.47 -16.25
C ALA A 26 20.12 16.93 -15.72
N ALA A 27 19.26 17.40 -16.61
CA ALA A 27 17.88 17.72 -16.26
C ALA A 27 17.28 16.42 -15.70
N ALA A 28 16.94 16.43 -14.41
CA ALA A 28 16.27 15.31 -13.80
C ALA A 28 14.97 15.08 -14.58
N GLN A 29 14.88 13.94 -15.24
CA GLN A 29 13.68 13.58 -15.99
C GLN A 29 12.52 13.55 -14.99
N SER A 30 11.42 14.24 -15.30
CA SER A 30 10.24 14.23 -14.43
C SER A 30 9.81 12.78 -14.15
N PRO A 31 9.49 12.44 -12.92
CA PRO A 31 9.05 11.09 -12.56
C PRO A 31 7.90 10.63 -13.46
N LYS A 32 7.97 9.42 -14.00
CA LYS A 32 6.98 8.88 -14.93
C LYS A 32 6.59 7.47 -14.50
N LEU A 33 5.30 7.17 -14.50
CA LEU A 33 4.80 5.81 -14.32
C LEU A 33 5.11 4.95 -15.54
N GLU A 34 5.73 3.81 -15.30
CA GLU A 34 5.98 2.77 -16.29
C GLU A 34 4.95 1.64 -16.10
N PRO A 35 4.28 1.17 -17.16
CA PRO A 35 3.36 0.06 -17.04
C PRO A 35 4.12 -1.24 -16.74
N VAL A 36 3.64 -2.01 -15.77
CA VAL A 36 4.15 -3.35 -15.43
C VAL A 36 3.19 -4.42 -15.91
N PHE A 37 1.89 -4.20 -15.65
CA PHE A 37 0.83 -5.10 -16.08
C PHE A 37 -0.47 -4.32 -16.27
N GLN A 38 -1.28 -4.73 -17.22
CA GLN A 38 -2.56 -4.11 -17.51
C GLN A 38 -3.62 -5.19 -17.77
N ASP A 39 -4.78 -5.07 -17.10
CA ASP A 39 -5.93 -5.94 -17.29
C ASP A 39 -7.10 -5.17 -17.89
N ASN A 40 -7.59 -5.62 -19.05
CA ASN A 40 -8.69 -4.96 -19.76
C ASN A 40 -10.07 -5.38 -19.25
N THR A 41 -10.16 -6.31 -18.30
CA THR A 41 -11.42 -6.92 -17.88
C THR A 41 -11.62 -6.87 -16.37
N TYR A 42 -10.59 -7.29 -15.59
CA TYR A 42 -10.73 -7.55 -14.17
C TYR A 42 -10.06 -6.46 -13.34
N GLN A 43 -10.78 -5.98 -12.33
CA GLN A 43 -10.30 -4.94 -11.42
C GLN A 43 -9.20 -5.47 -10.52
N ILE A 44 -8.02 -4.85 -10.62
CA ILE A 44 -6.86 -5.15 -9.76
C ILE A 44 -6.89 -4.19 -8.59
N THR A 45 -6.68 -4.69 -7.35
CA THR A 45 -6.52 -3.85 -6.16
C THR A 45 -5.15 -4.00 -5.52
N GLY A 46 -4.59 -5.20 -5.45
CA GLY A 46 -3.32 -5.42 -4.78
C GLY A 46 -2.16 -5.75 -5.70
N VAL A 47 -0.95 -5.40 -5.26
CA VAL A 47 0.32 -5.79 -5.87
C VAL A 47 1.34 -6.19 -4.81
N ALA A 48 2.06 -7.27 -5.06
CA ALA A 48 3.24 -7.68 -4.30
C ALA A 48 4.36 -8.08 -5.26
N VAL A 49 5.61 -7.78 -4.89
CA VAL A 49 6.77 -8.09 -5.72
C VAL A 49 7.81 -8.83 -4.90
N SER A 50 8.22 -10.01 -5.38
CA SER A 50 9.27 -10.81 -4.74
C SER A 50 10.66 -10.20 -4.95
N LYS A 51 11.64 -10.64 -4.18
CA LYS A 51 13.05 -10.23 -4.36
C LYS A 51 13.58 -10.56 -5.75
N SER A 52 13.10 -11.64 -6.35
CA SER A 52 13.46 -12.06 -7.72
C SER A 52 12.70 -11.30 -8.81
N GLY A 53 11.79 -10.40 -8.44
CA GLY A 53 10.98 -9.61 -9.38
C GLY A 53 9.72 -10.32 -9.89
N ARG A 54 9.29 -11.42 -9.27
CA ARG A 54 7.96 -12.00 -9.55
C ARG A 54 6.89 -11.02 -9.06
N VAL A 55 5.91 -10.75 -9.89
CA VAL A 55 4.81 -9.83 -9.59
C VAL A 55 3.54 -10.62 -9.33
N PHE A 56 2.89 -10.37 -8.20
CA PHE A 56 1.62 -10.96 -7.82
C PHE A 56 0.57 -9.86 -7.72
N VAL A 57 -0.63 -10.17 -8.18
CA VAL A 57 -1.79 -9.27 -8.12
C VAL A 57 -2.97 -9.99 -7.52
N ASN A 58 -3.89 -9.24 -6.90
CA ASN A 58 -5.16 -9.80 -6.50
C ASN A 58 -6.34 -9.04 -7.10
N TYR A 59 -7.42 -9.78 -7.23
CA TYR A 59 -8.71 -9.35 -7.76
C TYR A 59 -9.78 -9.66 -6.70
N PRO A 60 -10.33 -8.67 -6.01
CA PRO A 60 -11.36 -8.94 -5.01
C PRO A 60 -12.67 -9.35 -5.68
N TYR A 61 -13.38 -10.28 -5.07
CA TYR A 61 -14.68 -10.73 -5.60
C TYR A 61 -15.79 -9.74 -5.22
N TRP A 62 -15.68 -8.51 -5.76
CA TRP A 62 -16.64 -7.42 -5.49
C TRP A 62 -17.74 -7.29 -6.53
N THR A 63 -17.59 -7.93 -7.67
CA THR A 63 -18.55 -7.89 -8.79
C THR A 63 -18.64 -9.28 -9.42
N ASP A 64 -19.67 -9.50 -10.25
CA ASP A 64 -19.86 -10.76 -10.99
C ASP A 64 -18.81 -10.95 -12.09
N THR A 65 -18.13 -9.87 -12.53
CA THR A 65 -16.97 -9.94 -13.42
C THR A 65 -15.74 -10.31 -12.59
N TYR A 66 -15.48 -11.62 -12.49
CA TYR A 66 -14.44 -12.19 -11.64
C TYR A 66 -13.85 -13.46 -12.26
N ARG A 67 -12.53 -13.60 -12.21
CA ARG A 67 -11.84 -14.78 -12.72
C ARG A 67 -10.94 -15.44 -11.69
N TYR A 68 -9.92 -14.74 -11.25
CA TYR A 68 -8.95 -15.19 -10.26
C TYR A 68 -9.02 -14.33 -9.01
N ALA A 69 -8.68 -14.91 -7.86
CA ALA A 69 -8.48 -14.15 -6.63
C ALA A 69 -7.05 -13.61 -6.54
N VAL A 70 -6.08 -14.48 -6.86
CA VAL A 70 -4.65 -14.15 -6.90
C VAL A 70 -4.06 -14.68 -8.21
N ALA A 71 -3.24 -13.84 -8.85
CA ALA A 71 -2.50 -14.25 -10.03
C ALA A 71 -1.04 -13.82 -9.94
N GLU A 72 -0.15 -14.60 -10.56
CA GLU A 72 1.21 -14.20 -10.89
C GLU A 72 1.24 -13.65 -12.31
N VAL A 73 1.87 -12.49 -12.47
CA VAL A 73 2.07 -11.85 -13.77
C VAL A 73 3.29 -12.46 -14.47
N GLY A 74 3.07 -13.09 -15.60
CA GLY A 74 4.13 -13.65 -16.43
C GLY A 74 4.93 -12.56 -17.15
N LYS A 75 6.14 -12.89 -17.57
CA LYS A 75 7.00 -12.00 -18.40
C LYS A 75 6.38 -11.66 -19.75
N ASP A 76 5.45 -12.47 -20.21
CA ASP A 76 4.65 -12.30 -21.42
C ASP A 76 3.44 -11.37 -21.21
N GLY A 77 3.28 -10.80 -20.01
CA GLY A 77 2.14 -9.97 -19.66
C GLY A 77 0.85 -10.75 -19.40
N SER A 78 0.90 -12.09 -19.30
CA SER A 78 -0.26 -12.90 -18.92
C SER A 78 -0.43 -12.96 -17.39
N ALA A 79 -1.68 -13.02 -16.90
CA ALA A 79 -1.99 -13.33 -15.51
C ALA A 79 -2.31 -14.82 -15.38
N LYS A 80 -1.55 -15.53 -14.52
CA LYS A 80 -1.73 -16.96 -14.23
C LYS A 80 -2.23 -17.14 -12.79
N PRO A 81 -3.21 -18.02 -12.54
CA PRO A 81 -3.77 -18.22 -11.21
C PRO A 81 -2.69 -18.70 -10.22
N TYR A 82 -2.63 -18.08 -9.05
CA TYR A 82 -1.66 -18.43 -8.03
C TYR A 82 -2.37 -18.92 -6.74
N PRO A 83 -1.91 -19.99 -6.09
CA PRO A 83 -0.80 -20.86 -6.54
C PRO A 83 -1.20 -21.75 -7.74
N ASP A 84 -2.49 -21.97 -7.98
CA ASP A 84 -3.03 -22.80 -9.06
C ASP A 84 -4.51 -22.48 -9.34
N GLU A 85 -5.08 -23.14 -10.37
CA GLU A 85 -6.50 -23.05 -10.73
C GLU A 85 -7.43 -23.56 -9.61
N ALA A 86 -7.00 -24.55 -8.85
CA ALA A 86 -7.85 -25.13 -7.80
C ALA A 86 -8.12 -24.10 -6.69
N TYR A 87 -7.11 -23.36 -6.23
CA TYR A 87 -7.29 -22.27 -5.28
C TYR A 87 -8.22 -21.17 -5.82
N ASN A 88 -8.17 -20.89 -7.11
CA ASN A 88 -8.89 -19.80 -7.77
C ASN A 88 -10.27 -20.19 -8.33
N GLY A 89 -10.65 -21.46 -8.19
CA GLY A 89 -11.84 -22.02 -8.83
C GLY A 89 -13.16 -21.86 -8.06
N TRP A 90 -13.15 -21.36 -6.83
CA TRP A 90 -14.39 -21.20 -6.06
C TRP A 90 -15.28 -20.08 -6.61
N ARG A 91 -16.59 -20.29 -6.56
CA ARG A 91 -17.60 -19.28 -6.92
C ARG A 91 -18.70 -19.24 -5.87
N GLU A 92 -19.35 -18.07 -5.76
CA GLU A 92 -20.47 -17.85 -4.84
C GLU A 92 -21.54 -18.92 -5.03
N GLY A 93 -22.06 -19.45 -3.91
CA GLY A 93 -23.02 -20.56 -3.90
C GLY A 93 -22.41 -21.97 -3.84
N GLN A 94 -21.09 -22.11 -4.02
CA GLN A 94 -20.40 -23.39 -3.86
C GLN A 94 -20.00 -23.64 -2.40
N SER A 95 -19.76 -24.90 -2.04
CA SER A 95 -19.19 -25.27 -0.75
C SER A 95 -17.78 -24.69 -0.59
N VAL A 96 -17.48 -24.15 0.59
CA VAL A 96 -16.16 -23.63 0.93
C VAL A 96 -15.18 -24.76 1.22
N ALA A 97 -13.90 -24.54 0.93
CA ALA A 97 -12.83 -25.48 1.24
C ALA A 97 -11.53 -24.73 1.62
N PRO A 98 -10.67 -25.33 2.48
CA PRO A 98 -9.45 -24.66 2.94
C PRO A 98 -8.46 -24.28 1.84
N ASN A 99 -8.46 -25.00 0.73
CA ASN A 99 -7.59 -24.74 -0.43
C ASN A 99 -8.33 -23.97 -1.56
N ARG A 100 -9.28 -23.11 -1.21
CA ARG A 100 -10.02 -22.25 -2.14
C ARG A 100 -10.01 -20.82 -1.64
N TRP A 101 -9.69 -19.88 -2.51
CA TRP A 101 -9.88 -18.45 -2.24
C TRP A 101 -11.37 -18.11 -2.31
N ILE A 102 -11.83 -17.32 -1.35
CA ILE A 102 -13.23 -16.86 -1.32
C ILE A 102 -13.32 -15.42 -1.84
N CYS A 103 -12.60 -14.49 -1.19
CA CYS A 103 -12.51 -13.09 -1.61
C CYS A 103 -11.23 -12.50 -1.08
N VAL A 104 -10.16 -12.57 -1.87
CA VAL A 104 -8.85 -12.04 -1.47
C VAL A 104 -8.87 -10.53 -1.58
N GLN A 105 -8.49 -9.85 -0.49
CA GLN A 105 -8.41 -8.40 -0.41
C GLN A 105 -7.03 -7.88 -0.74
N SER A 106 -5.98 -8.48 -0.20
CA SER A 106 -4.64 -7.98 -0.44
C SER A 106 -3.58 -9.09 -0.49
N VAL A 107 -2.44 -8.74 -1.08
CA VAL A 107 -1.23 -9.55 -1.15
C VAL A 107 -0.02 -8.74 -0.70
N HIS A 108 0.94 -9.40 -0.03
CA HIS A 108 2.16 -8.77 0.46
C HIS A 108 3.34 -9.75 0.42
N VAL A 109 4.52 -9.32 0.00
CA VAL A 109 5.74 -10.12 0.12
C VAL A 109 6.57 -9.61 1.28
N ASP A 110 6.92 -10.53 2.21
CA ASP A 110 7.71 -10.20 3.39
C ASP A 110 9.22 -10.22 3.14
N ALA A 111 10.00 -9.83 4.14
CA ALA A 111 11.47 -9.77 4.06
C ALA A 111 12.15 -11.15 3.90
N LYS A 112 11.42 -12.26 4.11
CA LYS A 112 11.90 -13.65 3.81
C LYS A 112 11.47 -14.14 2.44
N ASP A 113 10.95 -13.25 1.57
CA ASP A 113 10.45 -13.58 0.23
C ASP A 113 9.32 -14.60 0.25
N ARG A 114 8.36 -14.42 1.18
CA ARG A 114 7.13 -15.21 1.27
C ARG A 114 5.95 -14.34 0.90
N LEU A 115 5.01 -14.90 0.15
CA LEU A 115 3.77 -14.23 -0.21
C LEU A 115 2.71 -14.44 0.88
N TRP A 116 2.22 -13.36 1.42
CA TRP A 116 1.08 -13.32 2.31
C TRP A 116 -0.17 -12.93 1.53
N VAL A 117 -1.24 -13.66 1.76
CA VAL A 117 -2.54 -13.44 1.12
C VAL A 117 -3.58 -13.24 2.21
N VAL A 118 -4.28 -12.11 2.16
CA VAL A 118 -5.41 -11.81 3.06
C VAL A 118 -6.69 -12.20 2.36
N ASP A 119 -7.26 -13.33 2.74
CA ASP A 119 -8.59 -13.74 2.29
C ASP A 119 -9.64 -13.22 3.26
N ALA A 120 -10.23 -12.07 2.98
CA ALA A 120 -11.30 -11.47 3.77
C ALA A 120 -12.58 -12.34 3.73
N ALA A 121 -12.68 -13.25 2.76
CA ALA A 121 -13.79 -14.14 2.52
C ALA A 121 -15.18 -13.46 2.47
N SER A 122 -15.23 -12.20 2.05
CA SER A 122 -16.43 -11.34 2.07
C SER A 122 -16.77 -10.88 0.66
N VAL A 123 -17.46 -11.75 -0.08
CA VAL A 123 -17.90 -11.48 -1.46
C VAL A 123 -18.80 -10.26 -1.48
N LYS A 124 -18.53 -9.33 -2.41
CA LYS A 124 -19.27 -8.06 -2.54
C LYS A 124 -19.34 -7.25 -1.24
N GLN A 125 -18.44 -7.55 -0.30
CA GLN A 125 -18.39 -6.95 1.06
C GLN A 125 -19.66 -7.19 1.91
N ASN A 126 -20.36 -8.29 1.65
CA ASN A 126 -21.65 -8.65 2.29
C ASN A 126 -21.50 -9.51 3.55
N GLY A 127 -20.30 -9.56 4.13
CA GLY A 127 -20.01 -10.39 5.30
C GLY A 127 -19.21 -11.64 4.95
N VAL A 128 -18.64 -12.25 5.98
CA VAL A 128 -17.73 -13.39 5.86
C VAL A 128 -18.48 -14.68 5.54
N ILE A 129 -18.10 -15.33 4.46
CA ILE A 129 -18.68 -16.60 4.03
C ILE A 129 -18.02 -17.76 4.78
N GLY A 130 -18.82 -18.61 5.43
CA GLY A 130 -18.36 -19.87 6.00
C GLY A 130 -17.26 -19.76 7.06
N ASN A 131 -17.08 -18.58 7.70
CA ASN A 131 -15.97 -18.29 8.62
C ASN A 131 -14.59 -18.48 7.97
N MET A 132 -14.47 -18.31 6.65
CA MET A 132 -13.26 -18.61 5.87
C MET A 132 -12.25 -17.47 5.83
N HIS A 133 -12.48 -16.35 6.53
CA HIS A 133 -11.52 -15.24 6.62
C HIS A 133 -10.22 -15.72 7.30
N ARG A 134 -9.09 -15.45 6.64
CA ARG A 134 -7.79 -16.00 7.03
C ARG A 134 -6.62 -15.27 6.40
N LEU A 135 -5.45 -15.52 6.96
CA LEU A 135 -4.18 -15.15 6.35
C LEU A 135 -3.47 -16.45 5.90
N VAL A 136 -2.90 -16.43 4.71
CA VAL A 136 -2.15 -17.56 4.17
C VAL A 136 -0.75 -17.10 3.77
N CYS A 137 0.27 -17.79 4.25
CA CYS A 137 1.67 -17.54 3.92
C CYS A 137 2.18 -18.61 2.97
N PHE A 138 2.69 -18.22 1.82
CA PHE A 138 3.27 -19.10 0.80
C PHE A 138 4.78 -18.93 0.72
N ASN A 139 5.48 -20.04 0.61
CA ASN A 139 6.89 -20.08 0.23
C ASN A 139 7.00 -19.90 -1.29
N LEU A 140 7.64 -18.82 -1.73
CA LEU A 140 7.77 -18.52 -3.17
C LEU A 140 8.78 -19.40 -3.90
N ALA A 141 9.68 -20.09 -3.19
CA ALA A 141 10.59 -21.06 -3.82
C ALA A 141 9.89 -22.37 -4.19
N THR A 142 8.88 -22.77 -3.39
CA THR A 142 8.13 -24.02 -3.60
C THR A 142 6.71 -23.81 -4.12
N ASN A 143 6.19 -22.58 -4.07
CA ASN A 143 4.80 -22.20 -4.34
C ASN A 143 3.78 -22.95 -3.48
N LYS A 144 4.16 -23.36 -2.27
CA LYS A 144 3.29 -24.08 -1.33
C LYS A 144 2.92 -23.19 -0.14
N ALA A 145 1.69 -23.34 0.34
CA ALA A 145 1.26 -22.75 1.60
C ALA A 145 2.08 -23.35 2.76
N GLU A 146 2.76 -22.51 3.53
CA GLU A 146 3.51 -22.90 4.72
C GLU A 146 2.66 -22.78 5.98
N LYS A 147 1.82 -21.76 6.05
CA LYS A 147 0.99 -21.45 7.21
C LYS A 147 -0.35 -20.91 6.78
N VAL A 148 -1.37 -21.30 7.53
CA VAL A 148 -2.74 -20.74 7.44
C VAL A 148 -3.13 -20.30 8.84
N TYR A 149 -3.59 -19.06 8.96
CA TYR A 149 -4.03 -18.47 10.21
C TYR A 149 -5.51 -18.09 10.08
N PRO A 150 -6.44 -18.93 10.57
CA PRO A 150 -7.87 -18.59 10.63
C PRO A 150 -8.11 -17.41 11.54
N MET A 151 -9.01 -16.51 11.15
CA MET A 151 -9.36 -15.31 11.92
C MET A 151 -10.72 -15.44 12.62
N GLN A 152 -11.36 -16.58 12.52
CA GLN A 152 -12.59 -16.89 13.25
C GLN A 152 -12.39 -16.69 14.76
N GLY A 153 -13.31 -15.95 15.40
CA GLY A 153 -13.24 -15.63 16.83
C GLY A 153 -12.30 -14.47 17.18
N ILE A 154 -11.52 -13.97 16.21
CA ILE A 154 -10.68 -12.78 16.37
C ILE A 154 -11.43 -11.55 15.86
N VAL A 155 -12.03 -11.66 14.68
CA VAL A 155 -12.92 -10.65 14.08
C VAL A 155 -14.27 -11.28 13.78
N GLY A 156 -15.31 -10.46 13.68
CA GLY A 156 -16.69 -10.91 13.50
C GLY A 156 -17.01 -11.38 12.07
N SER A 157 -18.16 -11.97 11.89
CA SER A 157 -18.69 -12.39 10.57
C SER A 157 -19.04 -11.20 9.66
N ASP A 158 -19.14 -10.01 10.22
CA ASP A 158 -19.37 -8.73 9.52
C ASP A 158 -18.11 -7.90 9.37
N SER A 159 -16.92 -8.50 9.56
CA SER A 159 -15.62 -7.86 9.40
C SER A 159 -15.16 -7.84 7.94
N TYR A 160 -14.14 -7.02 7.68
CA TYR A 160 -13.43 -6.98 6.42
C TYR A 160 -11.93 -6.77 6.66
N LEU A 161 -11.17 -7.88 6.68
CA LEU A 161 -9.70 -7.82 6.76
C LEU A 161 -9.16 -7.18 5.50
N ASN A 162 -8.22 -6.26 5.65
CA ASN A 162 -7.69 -5.50 4.53
C ASN A 162 -6.19 -5.73 4.33
N ASP A 163 -5.36 -4.78 4.65
CA ASP A 163 -3.93 -4.81 4.36
C ASP A 163 -3.12 -5.48 5.49
N ILE A 164 -1.98 -6.08 5.11
CA ILE A 164 -1.07 -6.76 6.03
C ILE A 164 0.35 -6.19 5.95
N ARG A 165 1.03 -6.06 7.10
CA ARG A 165 2.48 -5.87 7.21
C ARG A 165 3.07 -6.87 8.18
N VAL A 166 4.28 -7.37 7.87
CA VAL A 166 4.88 -8.48 8.60
C VAL A 166 6.26 -8.09 9.12
N ASP A 167 6.41 -8.13 10.43
CA ASP A 167 7.68 -7.99 11.14
C ASP A 167 8.28 -9.38 11.34
N ILE A 168 9.23 -9.73 10.49
CA ILE A 168 9.85 -11.05 10.49
C ILE A 168 10.78 -11.24 11.69
N GLU A 169 11.45 -10.17 12.11
CA GLU A 169 12.40 -10.23 13.22
C GLU A 169 11.69 -10.46 14.56
N ARG A 170 10.49 -9.90 14.69
CA ARG A 170 9.67 -10.07 15.89
C ARG A 170 8.61 -11.16 15.76
N GLU A 171 8.52 -11.80 14.58
CA GLU A 171 7.55 -12.86 14.24
C GLU A 171 6.10 -12.40 14.49
N VAL A 172 5.73 -11.19 14.03
CA VAL A 172 4.40 -10.61 14.19
C VAL A 172 3.87 -10.10 12.85
N ALA A 173 2.59 -10.31 12.60
CA ALA A 173 1.88 -9.63 11.51
C ALA A 173 0.82 -8.67 12.07
N TYR A 174 0.65 -7.55 11.37
CA TYR A 174 -0.35 -6.52 11.63
C TYR A 174 -1.29 -6.44 10.45
N VAL A 175 -2.60 -6.50 10.71
CA VAL A 175 -3.63 -6.46 9.66
C VAL A 175 -4.70 -5.45 10.02
N THR A 176 -5.09 -4.61 9.08
CA THR A 176 -6.19 -3.66 9.26
C THR A 176 -7.54 -4.36 9.08
N GLU A 177 -8.52 -3.88 9.83
CA GLU A 177 -9.93 -4.29 9.73
C GLU A 177 -10.75 -3.04 9.34
N SER A 178 -11.32 -3.05 8.12
CA SER A 178 -11.89 -1.84 7.50
C SER A 178 -13.40 -1.69 7.66
N LYS A 179 -14.09 -2.68 8.23
CA LYS A 179 -15.56 -2.62 8.40
C LYS A 179 -15.99 -2.08 9.76
N LYS A 180 -15.30 -2.51 10.82
CA LYS A 180 -15.56 -2.10 12.21
C LYS A 180 -14.45 -1.24 12.78
N GLY A 181 -13.31 -1.20 12.13
CA GLY A 181 -12.10 -0.52 12.57
C GLY A 181 -11.32 -1.29 13.62
N GLY A 182 -10.05 -1.41 13.40
CA GLY A 182 -9.14 -2.08 14.31
C GLY A 182 -7.86 -2.55 13.63
N ILE A 183 -6.95 -3.05 14.45
CA ILE A 183 -5.70 -3.66 14.01
C ILE A 183 -5.61 -5.05 14.61
N VAL A 184 -5.59 -6.08 13.77
CA VAL A 184 -5.28 -7.44 14.20
C VAL A 184 -3.78 -7.57 14.37
N VAL A 185 -3.34 -8.06 15.51
CA VAL A 185 -1.95 -8.39 15.83
C VAL A 185 -1.85 -9.90 15.97
N LEU A 186 -1.12 -10.52 15.05
CA LEU A 186 -0.93 -11.97 14.97
C LEU A 186 0.51 -12.34 15.36
N ASP A 187 0.66 -13.15 16.38
CA ASP A 187 1.93 -13.83 16.71
C ASP A 187 2.12 -15.02 15.77
N LEU A 188 3.15 -14.95 14.92
CA LEU A 188 3.39 -15.93 13.86
C LEU A 188 3.89 -17.27 14.39
N LYS A 189 4.48 -17.29 15.58
CA LYS A 189 5.01 -18.49 16.21
C LYS A 189 3.87 -19.31 16.82
N SER A 190 3.03 -18.67 17.63
CA SER A 190 1.94 -19.34 18.34
C SER A 190 0.65 -19.43 17.52
N GLY A 191 0.48 -18.60 16.48
CA GLY A 191 -0.76 -18.44 15.72
C GLY A 191 -1.86 -17.69 16.48
N LYS A 192 -1.58 -17.16 17.68
CA LYS A 192 -2.56 -16.38 18.45
C LYS A 192 -2.68 -14.97 17.88
N ALA A 193 -3.92 -14.52 17.71
CA ALA A 193 -4.20 -13.16 17.23
C ALA A 193 -5.11 -12.40 18.21
N ARG A 194 -5.06 -11.05 18.14
CA ARG A 194 -5.92 -10.16 18.94
C ARG A 194 -6.34 -8.99 18.05
N LEU A 195 -7.61 -8.58 18.15
CA LEU A 195 -8.09 -7.32 17.57
C LEU A 195 -7.89 -6.20 18.60
N LEU A 196 -7.11 -5.20 18.24
CA LEU A 196 -6.76 -4.06 19.09
C LEU A 196 -7.33 -2.76 18.53
N LEU A 197 -7.46 -1.74 19.39
CA LEU A 197 -7.93 -0.40 19.06
C LEU A 197 -9.35 -0.33 18.47
N LYS A 198 -10.13 -1.40 18.50
CA LYS A 198 -11.44 -1.52 17.81
C LYS A 198 -12.42 -0.37 18.06
N ASP A 199 -12.31 0.31 19.21
CA ASP A 199 -13.18 1.43 19.58
C ASP A 199 -12.41 2.77 19.64
N ASP A 200 -11.15 2.77 19.22
CA ASP A 200 -10.33 3.98 19.20
C ASP A 200 -10.66 4.84 17.97
N LYS A 201 -10.66 6.16 18.17
CA LYS A 201 -10.92 7.12 17.09
C LYS A 201 -9.91 7.03 15.93
N SER A 202 -8.70 6.56 16.20
CA SER A 202 -7.63 6.48 15.21
C SER A 202 -7.87 5.40 14.13
N VAL A 203 -8.73 4.42 14.42
CA VAL A 203 -9.12 3.37 13.48
C VAL A 203 -10.51 3.59 12.89
N LYS A 204 -11.18 4.70 13.25
CA LYS A 204 -12.51 5.06 12.79
C LYS A 204 -12.45 6.23 11.82
N ALA A 205 -13.25 6.17 10.77
CA ALA A 205 -13.47 7.31 9.88
C ALA A 205 -14.08 8.49 10.67
N ASP A 206 -13.60 9.71 10.41
CA ASP A 206 -14.18 10.92 11.00
C ASP A 206 -15.57 11.14 10.37
N PRO A 207 -16.68 11.08 11.14
CA PRO A 207 -18.03 11.22 10.59
C PRO A 207 -18.31 12.61 9.98
N THR A 208 -17.46 13.59 10.27
CA THR A 208 -17.56 14.94 9.70
C THR A 208 -16.75 15.08 8.42
N TYR A 209 -15.87 14.12 8.11
CA TYR A 209 -15.06 14.15 6.91
C TYR A 209 -15.91 13.85 5.67
N LYS A 210 -15.72 14.67 4.64
CA LYS A 210 -16.38 14.49 3.34
C LYS A 210 -15.37 14.02 2.31
N PHE A 211 -15.47 12.76 1.93
CA PHE A 211 -14.62 12.20 0.88
C PHE A 211 -15.14 12.67 -0.50
N ILE A 212 -14.58 13.77 -0.99
CA ILE A 212 -14.99 14.41 -2.24
C ILE A 212 -13.96 14.11 -3.32
N ILE A 213 -14.37 13.45 -4.40
CA ILE A 213 -13.53 13.17 -5.57
C ILE A 213 -14.21 13.78 -6.79
N ASP A 214 -13.47 14.53 -7.61
CA ASP A 214 -13.98 15.25 -8.77
C ASP A 214 -15.21 16.14 -8.46
N GLY A 215 -15.17 16.80 -7.30
CA GLY A 215 -16.24 17.68 -6.84
C GLY A 215 -17.51 16.96 -6.37
N ARG A 216 -17.49 15.61 -6.26
CA ARG A 216 -18.63 14.81 -5.81
C ARG A 216 -18.30 14.05 -4.53
N LEU A 217 -19.24 14.06 -3.59
CA LEU A 217 -19.16 13.21 -2.41
C LEU A 217 -19.18 11.74 -2.86
N LEU A 218 -18.18 10.97 -2.44
CA LEU A 218 -18.17 9.52 -2.66
C LEU A 218 -19.26 8.89 -1.81
N LYS A 219 -20.23 8.30 -2.48
CA LYS A 219 -21.38 7.65 -1.84
C LYS A 219 -21.81 6.42 -2.63
N ASP A 220 -22.46 5.51 -1.96
CA ASP A 220 -23.21 4.40 -2.55
C ASP A 220 -24.71 4.57 -2.35
N ASN A 221 -25.49 3.51 -2.57
CA ASN A 221 -26.94 3.52 -2.40
C ASN A 221 -27.39 3.63 -0.93
N LEU A 222 -26.47 3.43 0.03
CA LEU A 222 -26.73 3.50 1.48
C LEU A 222 -26.33 4.84 2.08
N GLY A 223 -25.59 5.66 1.34
CA GLY A 223 -25.11 6.96 1.80
C GLY A 223 -23.63 7.21 1.52
N PRO A 224 -22.96 8.11 2.27
CA PRO A 224 -21.53 8.32 2.17
C PRO A 224 -20.77 7.01 2.39
N VAL A 225 -19.77 6.75 1.55
CA VAL A 225 -18.90 5.58 1.73
C VAL A 225 -18.07 5.75 2.99
N VAL A 226 -18.14 4.78 3.89
CA VAL A 226 -17.38 4.72 5.14
C VAL A 226 -16.58 3.43 5.17
N PHE A 227 -15.26 3.58 5.14
CA PHE A 227 -14.31 2.54 5.44
C PHE A 227 -13.42 2.99 6.59
N GLU A 228 -13.31 2.12 7.58
CA GLU A 228 -12.52 2.33 8.78
C GLU A 228 -11.02 2.11 8.52
N SER A 229 -10.27 1.56 9.47
CA SER A 229 -8.83 1.31 9.37
C SER A 229 -8.49 0.48 8.13
N ASP A 230 -7.68 1.06 7.24
CA ASP A 230 -7.39 0.52 5.90
C ASP A 230 -5.88 0.55 5.62
N GLY A 231 -5.36 1.67 5.11
CA GLY A 231 -3.94 1.81 4.80
C GLY A 231 -3.05 1.55 6.00
N ILE A 232 -1.98 0.77 5.79
CA ILE A 232 -1.02 0.36 6.81
C ILE A 232 0.40 0.32 6.26
N ALA A 233 1.38 0.80 7.04
CA ALA A 233 2.79 0.69 6.72
C ALA A 233 3.63 0.42 7.97
N LEU A 234 4.63 -0.43 7.86
CA LEU A 234 5.57 -0.75 8.92
C LEU A 234 6.92 -0.13 8.59
N THR A 235 7.57 0.51 9.58
CA THR A 235 8.93 1.02 9.39
C THR A 235 9.93 -0.13 9.23
N PRO A 236 11.05 0.08 8.48
CA PRO A 236 12.02 -1.00 8.20
C PRO A 236 12.63 -1.64 9.45
N ASP A 237 12.78 -0.85 10.52
CA ASP A 237 13.25 -1.30 11.83
C ASP A 237 12.14 -2.00 12.67
N GLY A 238 10.92 -2.05 12.15
CA GLY A 238 9.76 -2.62 12.81
C GLY A 238 9.27 -1.87 14.05
N ASN A 239 9.74 -0.64 14.30
CA ASN A 239 9.45 0.08 15.54
C ASN A 239 8.12 0.82 15.53
N TYR A 240 7.67 1.27 14.35
CA TYR A 240 6.42 2.01 14.20
C TYR A 240 5.51 1.39 13.15
N LEU A 241 4.23 1.32 13.47
CA LEU A 241 3.16 1.01 12.54
C LEU A 241 2.39 2.30 12.23
N TYR A 242 2.35 2.68 10.96
CA TYR A 242 1.50 3.74 10.42
C TYR A 242 0.19 3.13 9.96
N TYR A 243 -0.91 3.80 10.21
CA TYR A 243 -2.23 3.37 9.75
C TYR A 243 -3.20 4.55 9.70
N LYS A 244 -4.30 4.37 8.97
CA LYS A 244 -5.38 5.35 8.89
C LYS A 244 -6.70 4.73 8.44
N PRO A 245 -7.85 5.33 8.76
CA PRO A 245 -9.11 5.03 8.09
C PRO A 245 -9.06 5.48 6.63
N LEU A 246 -9.67 4.73 5.69
CA LEU A 246 -9.76 5.14 4.29
C LEU A 246 -10.63 6.42 4.16
N SER A 247 -11.81 6.42 4.78
CA SER A 247 -12.74 7.56 4.74
C SER A 247 -12.36 8.67 5.72
N ASP A 248 -11.10 9.07 5.69
CA ASP A 248 -10.51 10.17 6.46
C ASP A 248 -9.22 10.64 5.74
N ASN A 249 -8.65 11.76 6.17
CA ASN A 249 -7.34 12.23 5.71
C ASN A 249 -6.29 12.35 6.82
N LYS A 250 -6.60 11.90 8.04
CA LYS A 250 -5.66 11.86 9.15
C LYS A 250 -4.78 10.62 9.06
N LEU A 251 -3.52 10.79 9.47
CA LEU A 251 -2.54 9.72 9.59
C LEU A 251 -2.21 9.51 11.05
N TYR A 252 -2.14 8.25 11.46
CA TYR A 252 -1.75 7.85 12.80
C TYR A 252 -0.54 6.94 12.77
N ARG A 253 0.21 6.91 13.87
CA ARG A 253 1.20 5.87 14.10
C ARG A 253 1.20 5.43 15.56
N ILE A 254 1.74 4.25 15.79
CA ILE A 254 1.92 3.69 17.12
C ILE A 254 3.21 2.88 17.18
N LYS A 255 3.88 2.86 18.33
CA LYS A 255 5.00 1.93 18.55
C LYS A 255 4.49 0.49 18.51
N THR A 256 5.13 -0.35 17.72
CA THR A 256 4.76 -1.77 17.61
C THR A 256 4.95 -2.51 18.95
N GLU A 257 5.87 -2.05 19.81
CA GLU A 257 6.03 -2.55 21.16
C GLU A 257 4.72 -2.44 21.97
N ALA A 258 4.02 -1.30 21.88
CA ALA A 258 2.73 -1.11 22.56
C ALA A 258 1.67 -2.09 22.05
N LEU A 259 1.61 -2.33 20.73
CA LEU A 259 0.70 -3.31 20.14
C LEU A 259 0.99 -4.75 20.59
N ARG A 260 2.25 -5.08 20.84
CA ARG A 260 2.65 -6.42 21.31
C ARG A 260 2.47 -6.58 22.82
N ASN A 261 2.45 -5.50 23.59
CA ASN A 261 2.34 -5.55 25.04
C ASN A 261 0.93 -5.97 25.47
N GLN A 262 0.81 -7.20 25.98
CA GLN A 262 -0.46 -7.76 26.41
C GLN A 262 -0.94 -7.24 27.78
N ALA A 263 -0.07 -6.53 28.53
CA ALA A 263 -0.42 -5.96 29.82
C ALA A 263 -1.11 -4.58 29.72
N LEU A 264 -1.07 -3.94 28.54
CA LEU A 264 -1.74 -2.65 28.38
C LEU A 264 -3.26 -2.81 28.33
N SER A 265 -3.95 -2.02 29.13
CA SER A 265 -5.40 -1.86 29.00
C SER A 265 -5.75 -1.15 27.68
N PRO A 266 -6.98 -1.27 27.16
CA PRO A 266 -7.41 -0.55 25.95
C PRO A 266 -7.16 0.96 26.03
N ALA A 267 -7.42 1.60 27.18
CA ALA A 267 -7.18 3.02 27.39
C ALA A 267 -5.68 3.37 27.40
N ALA A 268 -4.85 2.54 28.03
CA ALA A 268 -3.39 2.74 28.03
C ALA A 268 -2.78 2.54 26.63
N LEU A 269 -3.33 1.63 25.83
CA LEU A 269 -2.93 1.42 24.43
C LEU A 269 -3.35 2.61 23.57
N SER A 270 -4.59 3.10 23.70
CA SER A 270 -5.09 4.29 23.00
C SER A 270 -4.21 5.52 23.26
N ALA A 271 -3.73 5.69 24.51
CA ALA A 271 -2.83 6.78 24.88
C ALA A 271 -1.43 6.70 24.20
N GLN A 272 -1.06 5.58 23.61
CA GLN A 272 0.19 5.42 22.83
C GLN A 272 0.04 5.81 21.36
N VAL A 273 -1.18 6.07 20.88
CA VAL A 273 -1.43 6.48 19.51
C VAL A 273 -0.98 7.92 19.30
N GLU A 274 -0.18 8.14 18.28
CA GLU A 274 0.24 9.46 17.84
C GLU A 274 -0.63 9.91 16.65
N ASP A 275 -1.38 11.00 16.81
CA ASP A 275 -2.10 11.68 15.73
C ASP A 275 -1.11 12.61 15.00
N LEU A 276 -0.84 12.33 13.73
CA LEU A 276 0.10 13.09 12.89
C LEU A 276 -0.61 14.17 12.07
N GLY A 277 -1.92 14.34 12.28
CA GLY A 277 -2.72 15.33 11.60
C GLY A 277 -3.15 14.90 10.20
N ARG A 278 -3.64 15.86 9.43
CA ARG A 278 -4.19 15.65 8.09
C ARG A 278 -3.07 15.58 7.06
N VAL A 279 -3.04 14.51 6.28
CA VAL A 279 -2.01 14.24 5.28
C VAL A 279 -2.62 14.02 3.90
N ALA A 280 -3.37 12.94 3.70
CA ALA A 280 -3.97 12.57 2.43
C ALA A 280 -5.15 11.62 2.63
N SER A 281 -6.09 11.61 1.67
CA SER A 281 -7.07 10.54 1.54
C SER A 281 -6.46 9.44 0.70
N THR A 282 -5.86 8.45 1.34
CA THR A 282 -5.16 7.36 0.68
C THR A 282 -5.77 6.02 1.07
N ASP A 283 -5.74 5.09 0.15
CA ASP A 283 -6.05 3.68 0.40
C ASP A 283 -4.82 3.03 1.07
N GLY A 284 -3.91 2.44 0.33
CA GLY A 284 -2.70 1.84 0.88
C GLY A 284 -1.54 2.81 1.11
N MET A 285 -0.48 2.30 1.75
CA MET A 285 0.78 3.02 1.96
C MET A 285 1.94 2.06 2.21
N ILE A 286 3.19 2.52 2.00
CA ILE A 286 4.39 1.71 2.22
C ILE A 286 5.56 2.58 2.68
N VAL A 287 6.47 2.03 3.50
CA VAL A 287 7.74 2.68 3.88
C VAL A 287 8.90 1.98 3.18
N ASP A 288 9.83 2.77 2.60
CA ASP A 288 11.07 2.24 2.01
C ASP A 288 12.15 1.97 3.05
N SER A 289 13.27 1.36 2.62
CA SER A 289 14.41 1.03 3.49
C SER A 289 15.10 2.25 4.11
N ARG A 290 14.88 3.44 3.56
CA ARG A 290 15.42 4.74 4.06
C ARG A 290 14.46 5.44 5.00
N GLY A 291 13.29 4.87 5.27
CA GLY A 291 12.27 5.46 6.14
C GLY A 291 11.45 6.55 5.47
N ASN A 292 11.30 6.53 4.15
CA ASN A 292 10.33 7.37 3.45
C ASN A 292 9.00 6.64 3.35
N LEU A 293 7.91 7.29 3.77
CA LEU A 293 6.55 6.80 3.60
C LEU A 293 6.00 7.28 2.25
N TYR A 294 5.43 6.37 1.48
CA TYR A 294 4.76 6.63 0.20
C TYR A 294 3.28 6.36 0.32
N MET A 295 2.47 7.23 -0.27
CA MET A 295 1.02 7.11 -0.35
C MET A 295 0.46 7.90 -1.53
N GLY A 296 -0.67 7.47 -2.08
CA GLY A 296 -1.45 8.25 -3.04
C GLY A 296 -2.50 9.12 -2.34
N ASP A 297 -3.00 10.11 -3.05
CA ASP A 297 -4.17 10.87 -2.61
C ASP A 297 -5.25 10.74 -3.68
N ASP A 298 -6.34 10.04 -3.34
CA ASP A 298 -7.45 9.74 -4.24
C ASP A 298 -8.24 10.98 -4.66
N GLN A 299 -8.15 12.06 -3.89
CA GLN A 299 -8.83 13.32 -4.18
C GLN A 299 -8.04 14.21 -5.15
N THR A 300 -6.71 14.17 -5.07
CA THR A 300 -5.82 15.04 -5.86
C THR A 300 -5.08 14.30 -6.96
N TYR A 301 -5.21 12.97 -7.03
CA TYR A 301 -4.48 12.13 -8.00
C TYR A 301 -2.96 12.31 -7.91
N THR A 302 -2.46 12.45 -6.67
CA THR A 302 -1.07 12.76 -6.39
C THR A 302 -0.41 11.65 -5.58
N LEU A 303 0.77 11.23 -6.01
CA LEU A 303 1.62 10.32 -5.24
C LEU A 303 2.59 11.17 -4.41
N TYR A 304 2.61 10.94 -3.09
CA TYR A 304 3.45 11.62 -2.13
C TYR A 304 4.58 10.76 -1.60
N ARG A 305 5.71 11.39 -1.28
CA ARG A 305 6.76 10.89 -0.41
C ARG A 305 6.82 11.74 0.86
N LEU A 306 6.89 11.11 2.03
CA LEU A 306 7.02 11.75 3.33
C LEU A 306 8.29 11.20 4.00
N PRO A 307 9.42 11.94 3.96
CA PRO A 307 10.67 11.53 4.60
C PRO A 307 10.56 11.49 6.12
N GLY A 308 11.38 10.65 6.75
CA GLY A 308 11.54 10.63 8.22
C GLY A 308 10.53 9.78 8.96
N ALA A 309 9.79 8.89 8.28
CA ALA A 309 8.81 8.02 8.92
C ALA A 309 9.42 7.09 9.99
N SER A 310 10.70 6.72 9.86
CA SER A 310 11.41 5.89 10.86
C SER A 310 12.01 6.70 12.02
N ALA A 311 11.89 8.05 12.00
CA ALA A 311 12.49 8.87 13.04
C ALA A 311 11.86 8.59 14.41
N PRO A 312 12.68 8.45 15.48
CA PRO A 312 12.18 8.31 16.83
C PRO A 312 11.61 9.63 17.36
N GLY A 313 10.78 9.54 18.41
CA GLY A 313 10.16 10.72 19.02
C GLY A 313 9.06 11.33 18.16
N ARG A 314 8.69 12.57 18.45
CA ARG A 314 7.63 13.27 17.69
C ARG A 314 8.13 13.60 16.28
N VAL A 315 7.39 13.17 15.27
CA VAL A 315 7.71 13.47 13.86
C VAL A 315 6.77 14.51 13.29
N THR A 316 7.29 15.32 12.38
CA THR A 316 6.51 16.14 11.47
C THR A 316 6.82 15.65 10.06
N LEU A 317 5.82 15.07 9.40
CA LEU A 317 5.98 14.55 8.06
C LEU A 317 5.66 15.66 7.04
N THR A 318 6.65 16.03 6.23
CA THR A 318 6.45 16.98 5.14
C THR A 318 6.18 16.24 3.84
N LYS A 319 5.03 16.50 3.23
CA LYS A 319 4.69 15.94 1.92
C LYS A 319 5.59 16.49 0.83
N GLN A 320 6.08 15.62 -0.01
CA GLN A 320 6.78 15.94 -1.26
C GLN A 320 6.00 15.30 -2.40
N ASP A 321 5.51 16.12 -3.33
CA ASP A 321 4.82 15.65 -4.51
C ASP A 321 5.83 14.92 -5.41
N LEU A 322 5.59 13.65 -5.68
CA LEU A 322 6.37 12.88 -6.63
C LEU A 322 5.79 12.94 -8.03
N LEU A 323 4.47 12.79 -8.13
CA LEU A 323 3.76 12.79 -9.39
C LEU A 323 2.29 13.12 -9.17
N THR A 324 1.73 13.97 -10.03
CA THR A 324 0.28 14.18 -10.13
C THR A 324 -0.18 13.80 -11.53
N ASP A 325 -1.12 12.85 -11.65
CA ASP A 325 -1.65 12.40 -12.94
C ASP A 325 -3.10 11.91 -12.80
N LYS A 326 -4.05 12.71 -13.26
CA LYS A 326 -5.49 12.39 -13.24
C LYS A 326 -5.89 11.23 -14.18
N ASN A 327 -5.03 10.85 -15.12
CA ASN A 327 -5.34 9.80 -16.07
C ASN A 327 -4.79 8.44 -15.64
N GLN A 328 -3.68 8.42 -14.87
CA GLN A 328 -3.03 7.19 -14.46
C GLN A 328 -3.23 6.91 -12.97
N LEU A 329 -3.15 7.92 -12.08
CA LEU A 329 -3.29 7.74 -10.63
C LEU A 329 -4.76 7.73 -10.17
N ILE A 330 -5.61 6.95 -10.84
CA ILE A 330 -7.04 6.84 -10.52
C ILE A 330 -7.22 5.80 -9.41
N TRP A 331 -7.30 6.24 -8.18
CA TRP A 331 -7.34 5.43 -6.97
C TRP A 331 -6.09 4.57 -6.80
N PRO A 332 -4.94 5.17 -6.44
CA PRO A 332 -3.74 4.43 -6.06
C PRO A 332 -4.02 3.61 -4.80
N ASP A 333 -4.04 2.28 -4.93
CA ASP A 333 -4.58 1.37 -3.94
C ASP A 333 -3.46 0.68 -3.14
N SER A 334 -2.72 -0.23 -3.75
CA SER A 334 -1.72 -1.06 -3.09
C SER A 334 -0.31 -0.75 -3.58
N TYR A 335 0.70 -1.02 -2.73
CA TYR A 335 2.09 -0.68 -3.00
C TYR A 335 3.05 -1.83 -2.69
N ALA A 336 4.11 -1.93 -3.50
CA ALA A 336 5.29 -2.75 -3.23
C ALA A 336 6.56 -2.00 -3.61
N ILE A 337 7.69 -2.35 -3.01
CA ILE A 337 9.00 -1.78 -3.37
C ILE A 337 9.94 -2.91 -3.72
N ASN A 338 10.61 -2.81 -4.87
CA ASN A 338 11.66 -3.73 -5.28
C ASN A 338 12.66 -3.05 -6.21
N ASN A 339 13.97 -3.26 -5.98
CA ASN A 339 15.07 -2.79 -6.82
C ASN A 339 14.98 -1.29 -7.19
N GLY A 340 14.72 -0.42 -6.20
CA GLY A 340 14.65 1.02 -6.39
C GLY A 340 13.40 1.53 -7.12
N TYR A 341 12.39 0.68 -7.30
CA TYR A 341 11.09 1.04 -7.86
C TYR A 341 9.98 0.88 -6.83
N LEU A 342 9.09 1.86 -6.80
CA LEU A 342 7.78 1.78 -6.16
C LEU A 342 6.78 1.24 -7.18
N TYR A 343 6.17 0.10 -6.87
CA TYR A 343 5.06 -0.49 -7.63
C TYR A 343 3.75 -0.06 -6.99
N LEU A 344 2.73 0.20 -7.81
CA LEU A 344 1.39 0.52 -7.33
C LEU A 344 0.31 0.04 -8.28
N THR A 345 -0.88 -0.19 -7.73
CA THR A 345 -2.09 -0.45 -8.51
C THR A 345 -2.95 0.81 -8.61
N THR A 346 -3.78 0.88 -9.65
CA THR A 346 -4.82 1.90 -9.80
C THR A 346 -6.15 1.22 -10.05
N SER A 347 -6.99 1.18 -9.02
CA SER A 347 -8.16 0.30 -8.94
C SER A 347 -9.47 0.93 -9.39
N GLN A 348 -9.53 2.26 -9.55
CA GLN A 348 -10.70 3.03 -10.00
C GLN A 348 -11.97 2.78 -9.15
N ILE A 349 -11.83 2.62 -7.84
CA ILE A 349 -12.95 2.27 -6.94
C ILE A 349 -14.06 3.32 -6.99
N GLN A 350 -13.73 4.63 -7.06
CA GLN A 350 -14.72 5.71 -7.17
C GLN A 350 -15.61 5.59 -8.40
N HIS A 351 -15.18 4.84 -9.42
CA HIS A 351 -15.90 4.61 -10.67
C HIS A 351 -16.73 3.31 -10.70
N MET A 352 -16.73 2.53 -9.61
CA MET A 352 -17.58 1.33 -9.52
C MET A 352 -19.06 1.67 -9.62
N ALA A 353 -19.85 0.72 -10.14
CA ALA A 353 -21.29 0.91 -10.31
C ALA A 353 -22.00 1.31 -9.02
N ARG A 354 -21.66 0.71 -7.89
CA ARG A 354 -22.24 1.03 -6.56
C ARG A 354 -22.07 2.50 -6.17
N ASN A 355 -21.02 3.16 -6.64
CA ASN A 355 -20.70 4.56 -6.32
C ASN A 355 -21.24 5.54 -7.38
N ASN A 356 -21.89 5.05 -8.44
CA ASN A 356 -22.34 5.83 -9.61
C ASN A 356 -23.75 5.44 -10.05
N GLY A 357 -24.70 5.28 -9.11
CA GLY A 357 -26.11 5.00 -9.42
C GLY A 357 -26.30 3.70 -10.20
N ASN A 358 -25.56 2.65 -9.82
CA ASN A 358 -25.54 1.32 -10.43
C ASN A 358 -24.99 1.27 -11.87
N LYS A 359 -24.29 2.33 -12.32
CA LYS A 359 -23.65 2.37 -13.64
C LYS A 359 -22.14 2.53 -13.48
N SER A 360 -21.35 1.54 -13.87
CA SER A 360 -19.89 1.65 -13.86
C SER A 360 -19.40 2.73 -14.83
N THR A 361 -18.51 3.60 -14.35
CA THR A 361 -17.80 4.60 -15.15
C THR A 361 -16.31 4.32 -15.24
N ARG A 362 -15.88 3.12 -14.80
CA ARG A 362 -14.51 2.64 -14.90
C ARG A 362 -14.07 2.57 -16.36
N LYS A 363 -12.80 2.90 -16.60
CA LYS A 363 -12.17 2.84 -17.92
C LYS A 363 -11.01 1.86 -17.87
N THR A 364 -11.05 0.83 -18.68
CA THR A 364 -9.93 -0.11 -18.82
C THR A 364 -8.80 0.49 -19.63
N PRO A 365 -7.55 0.02 -19.42
CA PRO A 365 -7.16 -1.06 -18.53
C PRO A 365 -7.07 -0.63 -17.05
N TYR A 366 -7.20 -1.61 -16.15
CA TYR A 366 -6.70 -1.50 -14.79
C TYR A 366 -5.19 -1.72 -14.81
N GLY A 367 -4.43 -0.99 -13.99
CA GLY A 367 -2.99 -0.99 -14.12
C GLY A 367 -2.22 -1.38 -12.86
N VAL A 368 -1.14 -2.11 -13.05
CA VAL A 368 0.02 -2.13 -12.17
C VAL A 368 1.10 -1.27 -12.81
N TRP A 369 1.54 -0.29 -12.09
CA TRP A 369 2.54 0.68 -12.53
C TRP A 369 3.78 0.60 -11.63
N ARG A 370 4.90 1.13 -12.11
CA ARG A 370 6.05 1.37 -11.26
C ARG A 370 6.65 2.76 -11.52
N LEU A 371 7.24 3.31 -10.46
CA LEU A 371 7.93 4.59 -10.48
C LEU A 371 9.34 4.39 -9.91
N LYS A 372 10.37 4.92 -10.57
CA LYS A 372 11.72 4.89 -10.03
C LYS A 372 11.82 5.87 -8.85
N ILE A 373 12.28 5.40 -7.68
CA ILE A 373 12.42 6.17 -6.44
C ILE A 373 13.87 6.25 -5.92
N GLU A 374 14.77 5.49 -6.56
CA GLU A 374 16.22 5.46 -6.27
C GLU A 374 17.05 5.65 -7.52
#